data_bcc5fe3c7590eb9c177b86e128bf3430
#
_entry.id   bcc5fe3c7590eb9c177b86e128bf3430
#
_cell.length_a   1.000
_cell.length_b   1.000
_cell.length_c   1.000
_cell.angle_alpha   90.00
_cell.angle_beta   90.00
_cell.angle_gamma   90.00
#
_symmetry.space_group_name_H-M   'P 1'
#
loop_
_entity.id
_entity.type
_entity.pdbx_description
1 polymer ?
#
loop_
_entity_poly.entity_id
_entity_poly.type
_entity_poly.pdbx_seq_one_letter_code
_entity_poly.pdbx_strand_id
1 'polypeptide(L)'
;MIDITDRVHCAAALSKITTAEKAAEMIQDGMNLGMSGFTPSGYPKAVPLALAERGKEHPFKVNVWTVLPGPEIDTAMVKAGIVGNRMPYQTDKNCRTAINNGEIRYLDTHISTFNQMARFGFLPEHRDVDVAIIEACSIKDLGKGKIGIIPTTSLGGSCSYVQSAKKVIIEVNVTQPLGLEGMHDCYVPLDPPYRKIIPIERPEDRIGTPYIPCDLEKVAAIVPCDIPDTPSKLAAITDDARAMGGNLVEFLKNEVKAGRLPKNLLPLQSGVGSVANAVINGLVHSDFEDLTVYTEVIQDGMFDLIDAGKLRVASGASLTMS
;
A
#
# COMPACT_ATOMS: atom_id res chain seq x y z
N MET A 1 -20.11 -13.75 -11.66
CA MET A 1 -19.46 -12.96 -10.59
C MET A 1 -18.77 -13.94 -9.68
N ILE A 2 -17.55 -13.64 -9.26
CA ILE A 2 -16.80 -14.48 -8.33
C ILE A 2 -17.52 -14.46 -6.99
N ASP A 3 -17.64 -15.62 -6.33
CA ASP A 3 -18.21 -15.69 -5.00
C ASP A 3 -17.18 -15.28 -3.96
N ILE A 4 -17.53 -14.29 -3.12
CA ILE A 4 -16.70 -13.77 -2.04
C ILE A 4 -17.44 -13.81 -0.69
N THR A 5 -18.50 -14.58 -0.59
CA THR A 5 -19.32 -14.65 0.63
C THR A 5 -18.55 -15.20 1.83
N ASP A 6 -17.55 -16.02 1.58
CA ASP A 6 -16.60 -16.55 2.56
C ASP A 6 -15.56 -15.53 3.06
N ARG A 7 -15.49 -14.36 2.41
CA ARG A 7 -14.57 -13.25 2.77
C ARG A 7 -15.30 -12.03 3.33
N VAL A 8 -16.64 -12.02 3.25
CA VAL A 8 -17.47 -10.90 3.74
C VAL A 8 -18.24 -11.37 4.98
N HIS A 9 -17.60 -11.25 6.15
CA HIS A 9 -18.14 -11.73 7.43
C HIS A 9 -19.11 -10.74 8.10
N CYS A 10 -19.84 -9.95 7.30
CA CYS A 10 -20.86 -9.01 7.75
C CYS A 10 -22.11 -9.18 6.89
N ALA A 11 -23.17 -9.78 7.43
CA ALA A 11 -24.40 -10.08 6.68
C ALA A 11 -25.02 -8.84 6.02
N ALA A 12 -25.00 -7.69 6.71
CA ALA A 12 -25.54 -6.43 6.19
C ALA A 12 -24.71 -5.88 5.00
N ALA A 13 -23.44 -6.28 4.88
CA ALA A 13 -22.55 -5.86 3.79
C ALA A 13 -22.78 -6.68 2.51
N LEU A 14 -23.34 -7.90 2.59
CA LEU A 14 -23.57 -8.77 1.43
C LEU A 14 -24.45 -8.12 0.35
N SER A 15 -25.42 -7.30 0.75
CA SER A 15 -26.29 -6.57 -0.17
C SER A 15 -25.57 -5.50 -1.01
N LYS A 16 -24.34 -5.15 -0.65
CA LYS A 16 -23.50 -4.17 -1.35
C LYS A 16 -22.57 -4.81 -2.38
N ILE A 17 -22.56 -6.14 -2.49
CA ILE A 17 -21.77 -6.85 -3.49
C ILE A 17 -22.31 -6.54 -4.89
N THR A 18 -21.45 -6.08 -5.77
CA THR A 18 -21.81 -5.69 -7.14
C THR A 18 -20.62 -5.89 -8.10
N THR A 19 -20.80 -5.59 -9.38
CA THR A 19 -19.73 -5.69 -10.38
C THR A 19 -18.84 -4.45 -10.39
N ALA A 20 -17.64 -4.57 -10.96
CA ALA A 20 -16.71 -3.46 -11.13
C ALA A 20 -17.30 -2.34 -12.00
N GLU A 21 -18.05 -2.69 -13.05
CA GLU A 21 -18.70 -1.74 -13.96
C GLU A 21 -19.74 -0.90 -13.20
N LYS A 22 -20.61 -1.54 -12.42
CA LYS A 22 -21.62 -0.82 -11.60
C LYS A 22 -20.96 0.05 -10.54
N ALA A 23 -19.87 -0.39 -9.95
CA ALA A 23 -19.11 0.42 -9.01
C ALA A 23 -18.46 1.63 -9.71
N ALA A 24 -17.90 1.43 -10.92
CA ALA A 24 -17.34 2.49 -11.73
C ALA A 24 -18.37 3.55 -12.15
N GLU A 25 -19.64 3.18 -12.37
CA GLU A 25 -20.74 4.13 -12.67
C GLU A 25 -21.00 5.13 -11.53
N MET A 26 -20.67 4.78 -10.30
CA MET A 26 -20.82 5.66 -9.11
C MET A 26 -19.81 6.81 -9.10
N ILE A 27 -18.74 6.70 -9.88
CA ILE A 27 -17.65 7.68 -9.94
C ILE A 27 -17.96 8.68 -11.04
N GLN A 28 -18.03 9.96 -10.69
CA GLN A 28 -18.43 11.04 -11.59
C GLN A 28 -17.25 11.94 -11.96
N ASP A 29 -17.46 12.78 -12.98
CA ASP A 29 -16.50 13.78 -13.42
C ASP A 29 -16.05 14.69 -12.27
N GLY A 30 -14.76 14.98 -12.20
CA GLY A 30 -14.13 15.85 -11.20
C GLY A 30 -13.89 15.22 -9.84
N MET A 31 -14.36 13.99 -9.57
CA MET A 31 -14.19 13.35 -8.28
C MET A 31 -12.73 13.06 -7.92
N ASN A 32 -12.43 13.14 -6.62
CA ASN A 32 -11.16 12.78 -6.01
C ASN A 32 -11.20 11.32 -5.54
N LEU A 33 -10.34 10.50 -6.10
CA LEU A 33 -10.22 9.08 -5.80
C LEU A 33 -8.99 8.83 -4.93
N GLY A 34 -9.20 8.33 -3.71
CA GLY A 34 -8.13 7.78 -2.88
C GLY A 34 -8.02 6.27 -3.11
N MET A 35 -6.93 5.79 -3.69
CA MET A 35 -6.75 4.38 -3.99
C MET A 35 -5.68 3.77 -3.10
N SER A 36 -5.95 2.57 -2.55
CA SER A 36 -4.95 1.79 -1.82
C SER A 36 -3.75 1.44 -2.70
N GLY A 37 -2.71 0.90 -2.09
CA GLY A 37 -1.52 0.44 -2.79
C GLY A 37 -0.26 1.21 -2.42
N PHE A 38 0.84 0.43 -2.36
CA PHE A 38 2.19 0.94 -2.16
C PHE A 38 3.20 -0.05 -2.73
N THR A 39 4.17 0.43 -3.53
CA THR A 39 5.26 -0.36 -4.13
C THR A 39 4.80 -1.56 -4.98
N PRO A 40 4.10 -1.39 -6.02
CA PRO A 40 2.93 -2.00 -6.69
C PRO A 40 2.40 -3.25 -5.97
N SER A 41 1.79 -3.03 -4.82
CA SER A 41 1.28 -4.07 -3.93
C SER A 41 0.02 -3.57 -3.24
N GLY A 42 -1.00 -4.40 -3.10
CA GLY A 42 -2.22 -4.07 -2.36
C GLY A 42 -3.07 -2.95 -2.97
N TYR A 43 -3.09 -2.80 -4.28
CA TYR A 43 -3.83 -1.77 -5.00
C TYR A 43 -5.09 -2.34 -5.67
N PRO A 44 -6.17 -1.54 -5.82
CA PRO A 44 -7.38 -1.99 -6.50
C PRO A 44 -7.12 -2.12 -8.01
N LYS A 45 -7.76 -3.08 -8.65
CA LYS A 45 -7.56 -3.44 -10.06
C LYS A 45 -8.85 -3.43 -10.86
N ALA A 46 -9.87 -4.14 -10.38
CA ALA A 46 -11.11 -4.34 -11.14
C ALA A 46 -11.87 -3.02 -11.36
N VAL A 47 -12.03 -2.22 -10.32
CA VAL A 47 -12.76 -0.94 -10.41
C VAL A 47 -12.00 0.10 -11.25
N PRO A 48 -10.69 0.34 -11.06
CA PRO A 48 -9.95 1.26 -11.91
C PRO A 48 -9.90 0.85 -13.40
N LEU A 49 -9.81 -0.46 -13.69
CA LEU A 49 -9.85 -0.95 -15.06
C LEU A 49 -11.24 -0.74 -15.68
N ALA A 50 -12.32 -1.06 -14.96
CA ALA A 50 -13.69 -0.79 -15.44
C ALA A 50 -13.93 0.73 -15.64
N LEU A 51 -13.34 1.56 -14.77
CA LEU A 51 -13.40 3.02 -14.92
C LEU A 51 -12.69 3.49 -16.20
N ALA A 52 -11.53 2.91 -16.50
CA ALA A 52 -10.79 3.18 -17.72
C ALA A 52 -11.58 2.76 -18.98
N GLU A 53 -12.22 1.58 -18.98
CA GLU A 53 -13.07 1.15 -20.09
C GLU A 53 -14.25 2.11 -20.30
N ARG A 54 -14.97 2.47 -19.22
CA ARG A 54 -16.05 3.47 -19.30
C ARG A 54 -15.58 4.80 -19.89
N GLY A 55 -14.38 5.25 -19.52
CA GLY A 55 -13.81 6.51 -20.00
C GLY A 55 -13.52 6.56 -21.50
N LYS A 56 -13.32 5.40 -22.16
CA LYS A 56 -13.16 5.32 -23.62
C LYS A 56 -14.47 5.63 -24.35
N GLU A 57 -15.60 5.28 -23.76
CA GLU A 57 -16.93 5.51 -24.35
C GLU A 57 -17.52 6.85 -23.93
N HIS A 58 -17.30 7.24 -22.69
CA HIS A 58 -17.85 8.44 -22.07
C HIS A 58 -16.73 9.26 -21.42
N PRO A 59 -16.20 10.29 -22.10
CA PRO A 59 -15.10 11.11 -21.58
C PRO A 59 -15.47 11.83 -20.27
N PHE A 60 -14.62 11.69 -19.26
CA PHE A 60 -14.68 12.42 -17.98
C PHE A 60 -13.28 12.48 -17.38
N LYS A 61 -13.08 13.24 -16.33
CA LYS A 61 -11.81 13.34 -15.62
C LYS A 61 -11.99 13.05 -14.14
N VAL A 62 -11.04 12.35 -13.54
CA VAL A 62 -10.94 12.14 -12.08
C VAL A 62 -9.55 12.56 -11.60
N ASN A 63 -9.47 12.92 -10.33
CA ASN A 63 -8.21 13.18 -9.66
C ASN A 63 -7.80 11.92 -8.89
N VAL A 64 -6.60 11.41 -9.14
CA VAL A 64 -6.13 10.13 -8.59
C VAL A 64 -5.08 10.37 -7.52
N TRP A 65 -5.40 9.96 -6.31
CA TRP A 65 -4.54 10.03 -5.14
C TRP A 65 -4.16 8.61 -4.70
N THR A 66 -2.94 8.23 -5.02
CA THR A 66 -2.41 6.91 -4.64
C THR A 66 -0.90 6.97 -4.62
N VAL A 67 -0.28 6.25 -3.70
CA VAL A 67 1.18 6.34 -3.54
C VAL A 67 1.87 5.65 -4.71
N LEU A 68 1.50 4.41 -5.01
CA LEU A 68 2.07 3.67 -6.15
C LEU A 68 1.20 2.44 -6.45
N PRO A 69 0.25 2.52 -7.37
CA PRO A 69 -0.49 1.35 -7.87
C PRO A 69 0.39 0.57 -8.85
N GLY A 70 -0.11 -0.56 -9.33
CA GLY A 70 0.51 -1.26 -10.45
C GLY A 70 0.59 -0.39 -11.70
N PRO A 71 1.67 -0.50 -12.48
CA PRO A 71 1.87 0.32 -13.67
C PRO A 71 0.78 0.12 -14.72
N GLU A 72 0.13 -1.04 -14.75
CA GLU A 72 -1.00 -1.34 -15.64
C GLU A 72 -2.21 -0.47 -15.34
N ILE A 73 -2.46 -0.12 -14.08
CA ILE A 73 -3.58 0.73 -13.67
C ILE A 73 -3.35 2.18 -14.11
N ASP A 74 -2.19 2.75 -13.77
CA ASP A 74 -1.83 4.10 -14.24
C ASP A 74 -1.85 4.16 -15.78
N THR A 75 -1.27 3.17 -16.47
CA THR A 75 -1.29 3.07 -17.94
C THR A 75 -2.72 3.01 -18.50
N ALA A 76 -3.60 2.18 -17.94
CA ALA A 76 -4.98 2.04 -18.44
C ALA A 76 -5.77 3.35 -18.29
N MET A 77 -5.74 3.95 -17.10
CA MET A 77 -6.45 5.19 -16.82
C MET A 77 -5.94 6.38 -17.65
N VAL A 78 -4.61 6.48 -17.83
CA VAL A 78 -3.98 7.53 -18.64
C VAL A 78 -4.34 7.37 -20.11
N LYS A 79 -4.25 6.16 -20.67
CA LYS A 79 -4.63 5.89 -22.07
C LYS A 79 -6.11 6.11 -22.36
N ALA A 80 -6.97 5.88 -21.38
CA ALA A 80 -8.39 6.20 -21.46
C ALA A 80 -8.67 7.72 -21.35
N GLY A 81 -7.64 8.51 -21.03
CA GLY A 81 -7.76 9.97 -20.94
C GLY A 81 -8.54 10.45 -19.71
N ILE A 82 -8.74 9.63 -18.70
CA ILE A 82 -9.59 9.95 -17.54
C ILE A 82 -8.85 10.56 -16.35
N VAL A 83 -7.51 10.63 -16.39
CA VAL A 83 -6.74 11.23 -15.29
C VAL A 83 -6.62 12.73 -15.52
N GLY A 84 -7.20 13.52 -14.61
CA GLY A 84 -7.07 14.98 -14.61
C GLY A 84 -5.90 15.47 -13.75
N ASN A 85 -5.72 14.82 -12.61
CA ASN A 85 -4.69 15.15 -11.64
C ASN A 85 -4.11 13.86 -11.02
N ARG A 86 -2.79 13.80 -10.80
CA ARG A 86 -2.11 12.63 -10.23
C ARG A 86 -1.20 13.05 -9.08
N MET A 87 -1.34 12.41 -7.92
CA MET A 87 -0.60 12.71 -6.68
C MET A 87 -0.40 11.46 -5.83
N PRO A 88 0.60 11.41 -4.95
CA PRO A 88 1.79 12.29 -4.87
C PRO A 88 2.93 11.81 -5.74
N TYR A 89 2.98 10.51 -6.08
CA TYR A 89 4.12 9.87 -6.72
C TYR A 89 3.66 8.87 -7.79
N GLN A 90 4.45 8.72 -8.84
CA GLN A 90 4.18 7.77 -9.92
C GLN A 90 5.49 7.28 -10.58
N THR A 91 5.48 6.06 -11.10
CA THR A 91 6.62 5.45 -11.81
C THR A 91 6.25 5.01 -13.23
N ASP A 92 4.97 5.06 -13.61
CA ASP A 92 4.54 4.64 -14.94
C ASP A 92 5.04 5.57 -16.04
N LYS A 93 5.58 5.00 -17.11
CA LYS A 93 6.15 5.77 -18.24
C LYS A 93 5.10 6.57 -18.98
N ASN A 94 3.89 6.02 -19.19
CA ASN A 94 2.83 6.70 -19.92
C ASN A 94 2.29 7.88 -19.09
N CYS A 95 2.11 7.66 -17.79
CA CYS A 95 1.71 8.72 -16.86
C CYS A 95 2.74 9.86 -16.84
N ARG A 96 4.03 9.54 -16.75
CA ARG A 96 5.11 10.53 -16.80
C ARG A 96 5.12 11.31 -18.10
N THR A 97 4.90 10.64 -19.22
CA THR A 97 4.83 11.30 -20.54
C THR A 97 3.65 12.26 -20.60
N ALA A 98 2.47 11.86 -20.15
CA ALA A 98 1.27 12.70 -20.13
C ALA A 98 1.45 13.92 -19.19
N ILE A 99 2.10 13.75 -18.04
CA ILE A 99 2.44 14.85 -17.13
C ILE A 99 3.39 15.84 -17.83
N ASN A 100 4.46 15.35 -18.46
CA ASN A 100 5.45 16.21 -19.12
C ASN A 100 4.85 16.96 -20.33
N ASN A 101 3.85 16.37 -20.98
CA ASN A 101 3.10 17.01 -22.07
C ASN A 101 2.04 18.02 -21.57
N GLY A 102 1.81 18.13 -20.27
CA GLY A 102 0.78 19.00 -19.70
C GLY A 102 -0.65 18.46 -19.81
N GLU A 103 -0.82 17.18 -20.15
CA GLU A 103 -2.13 16.52 -20.29
C GLU A 103 -2.74 16.18 -18.93
N ILE A 104 -1.87 15.92 -17.93
CA ILE A 104 -2.23 15.58 -16.54
C ILE A 104 -1.55 16.58 -15.61
N ARG A 105 -2.30 17.16 -14.69
CA ARG A 105 -1.73 17.96 -13.62
C ARG A 105 -1.08 17.03 -12.58
N TYR A 106 0.09 17.42 -12.10
CA TYR A 106 0.86 16.65 -11.15
C TYR A 106 1.32 17.50 -10.00
N LEU A 107 1.14 16.99 -8.79
CA LEU A 107 1.71 17.58 -7.58
C LEU A 107 2.63 16.57 -6.92
N ASP A 108 3.92 16.86 -6.97
CA ASP A 108 4.92 16.10 -6.23
C ASP A 108 4.96 16.59 -4.78
N THR A 109 4.89 15.66 -3.85
CA THR A 109 4.99 15.94 -2.42
C THR A 109 5.54 14.74 -1.67
N HIS A 110 6.13 14.97 -0.52
CA HIS A 110 6.60 13.88 0.31
C HIS A 110 5.46 12.95 0.72
N ILE A 111 5.66 11.64 0.54
CA ILE A 111 4.70 10.60 0.92
C ILE A 111 4.33 10.70 2.40
N SER A 112 5.29 11.03 3.25
CA SER A 112 5.09 11.22 4.69
C SER A 112 4.08 12.33 5.06
N THR A 113 3.89 13.33 4.20
CA THR A 113 2.96 14.44 4.42
C THR A 113 1.65 14.29 3.67
N PHE A 114 1.64 13.52 2.58
CA PHE A 114 0.50 13.42 1.69
C PHE A 114 -0.78 12.94 2.38
N ASN A 115 -0.68 11.89 3.20
CA ASN A 115 -1.80 11.34 3.95
C ASN A 115 -2.43 12.36 4.92
N GLN A 116 -1.60 13.23 5.49
CA GLN A 116 -2.05 14.32 6.35
C GLN A 116 -2.74 15.42 5.52
N MET A 117 -2.18 15.76 4.36
CA MET A 117 -2.79 16.73 3.45
C MET A 117 -4.19 16.30 3.01
N ALA A 118 -4.37 15.02 2.70
CA ALA A 118 -5.67 14.45 2.36
C ALA A 118 -6.68 14.59 3.52
N ARG A 119 -6.25 14.33 4.76
CA ARG A 119 -7.12 14.45 5.95
C ARG A 119 -7.44 15.88 6.35
N PHE A 120 -6.51 16.80 6.15
CA PHE A 120 -6.67 18.19 6.58
C PHE A 120 -7.28 19.10 5.51
N GLY A 121 -7.55 18.57 4.33
CA GLY A 121 -8.12 19.34 3.23
C GLY A 121 -7.15 20.34 2.62
N PHE A 122 -5.85 20.05 2.64
CA PHE A 122 -4.83 20.91 2.04
C PHE A 122 -4.53 20.58 0.59
N LEU A 123 -5.30 19.69 -0.02
CA LEU A 123 -5.14 19.36 -1.42
C LEU A 123 -5.79 20.42 -2.31
N PRO A 124 -5.17 20.76 -3.45
CA PRO A 124 -5.70 21.79 -4.34
C PRO A 124 -7.11 21.46 -4.84
N GLU A 125 -7.92 22.49 -5.07
CA GLU A 125 -9.24 22.46 -5.71
C GLU A 125 -10.35 21.75 -4.91
N HIS A 126 -10.07 20.59 -4.32
CA HIS A 126 -11.04 19.82 -3.55
C HIS A 126 -10.45 19.40 -2.22
N ARG A 127 -11.19 19.58 -1.16
CA ARG A 127 -10.74 19.32 0.21
C ARG A 127 -10.97 17.89 0.68
N ASP A 128 -11.80 17.13 -0.03
CA ASP A 128 -12.25 15.82 0.42
C ASP A 128 -11.88 14.73 -0.58
N VAL A 129 -11.70 13.52 -0.07
CA VAL A 129 -11.74 12.29 -0.87
C VAL A 129 -13.21 11.98 -1.15
N ASP A 130 -13.65 12.00 -2.40
CA ASP A 130 -15.02 11.66 -2.75
C ASP A 130 -15.24 10.14 -2.63
N VAL A 131 -14.31 9.35 -3.20
CA VAL A 131 -14.39 7.89 -3.17
C VAL A 131 -13.03 7.30 -2.79
N ALA A 132 -12.99 6.49 -1.73
CA ALA A 132 -11.87 5.61 -1.46
C ALA A 132 -12.10 4.25 -2.14
N ILE A 133 -11.13 3.76 -2.91
CA ILE A 133 -11.15 2.43 -3.52
C ILE A 133 -10.06 1.62 -2.86
N ILE A 134 -10.45 0.64 -2.05
CA ILE A 134 -9.54 -0.09 -1.17
C ILE A 134 -9.54 -1.57 -1.51
N GLU A 135 -8.38 -2.11 -1.85
CA GLU A 135 -8.22 -3.56 -1.95
C GLU A 135 -8.21 -4.19 -0.56
N ALA A 136 -8.92 -5.30 -0.42
CA ALA A 136 -9.04 -6.04 0.83
C ALA A 136 -8.94 -7.55 0.58
N CYS A 137 -8.41 -8.30 1.55
CA CYS A 137 -8.50 -9.75 1.52
C CYS A 137 -9.80 -10.27 2.14
N SER A 138 -10.38 -9.54 3.09
CA SER A 138 -11.67 -9.86 3.72
C SER A 138 -12.30 -8.66 4.42
N ILE A 139 -13.55 -8.81 4.83
CA ILE A 139 -14.33 -7.81 5.57
C ILE A 139 -14.88 -8.46 6.84
N LYS A 140 -14.65 -7.84 7.98
CA LYS A 140 -15.06 -8.30 9.31
C LYS A 140 -16.24 -7.46 9.84
N ASP A 141 -17.17 -8.10 10.54
CA ASP A 141 -18.20 -7.38 11.29
C ASP A 141 -17.63 -6.89 12.63
N LEU A 142 -17.73 -5.61 12.90
CA LEU A 142 -17.36 -4.99 14.19
C LEU A 142 -18.58 -4.67 15.05
N GLY A 143 -19.78 -4.96 14.56
CA GLY A 143 -21.04 -4.60 15.21
C GLY A 143 -21.38 -3.12 15.08
N LYS A 144 -22.60 -2.75 15.51
CA LYS A 144 -23.09 -1.35 15.57
C LYS A 144 -22.96 -0.60 14.23
N GLY A 145 -23.13 -1.29 13.09
CA GLY A 145 -23.04 -0.68 11.77
C GLY A 145 -21.61 -0.36 11.33
N LYS A 146 -20.61 -0.99 11.93
CA LYS A 146 -19.20 -0.84 11.57
C LYS A 146 -18.62 -2.14 11.03
N ILE A 147 -17.71 -1.99 10.08
CA ILE A 147 -16.92 -3.10 9.52
C ILE A 147 -15.43 -2.83 9.68
N GLY A 148 -14.65 -3.91 9.70
CA GLY A 148 -13.20 -3.89 9.57
C GLY A 148 -12.80 -4.34 8.16
N ILE A 149 -12.15 -3.47 7.42
CA ILE A 149 -11.55 -3.82 6.12
C ILE A 149 -10.17 -4.41 6.40
N ILE A 150 -9.96 -5.68 6.06
CA ILE A 150 -8.65 -6.31 6.21
C ILE A 150 -7.83 -6.00 4.96
N PRO A 151 -6.77 -5.18 5.06
CA PRO A 151 -5.94 -4.85 3.91
C PRO A 151 -5.24 -6.10 3.33
N THR A 152 -4.74 -5.96 2.12
CA THR A 152 -3.90 -6.98 1.47
C THR A 152 -2.42 -6.75 1.78
N THR A 153 -1.56 -6.72 0.81
CA THR A 153 -0.10 -6.70 0.95
C THR A 153 0.49 -5.33 1.28
N SER A 154 -0.31 -4.26 1.29
CA SER A 154 0.15 -2.93 1.71
C SER A 154 -0.94 -2.08 2.34
N LEU A 155 -0.54 -1.06 3.10
CA LEU A 155 -1.47 -0.05 3.63
C LEU A 155 -1.49 1.22 2.77
N GLY A 156 -0.33 1.72 2.33
CA GLY A 156 -0.25 2.99 1.62
C GLY A 156 -1.01 4.11 2.35
N GLY A 157 -1.89 4.80 1.65
CA GLY A 157 -2.77 5.83 2.19
C GLY A 157 -4.12 5.34 2.69
N SER A 158 -4.38 4.03 2.68
CA SER A 158 -5.71 3.43 2.84
C SER A 158 -6.46 3.89 4.07
N CYS A 159 -5.79 3.91 5.24
CA CYS A 159 -6.41 4.35 6.50
C CYS A 159 -6.92 5.80 6.41
N SER A 160 -6.09 6.69 5.86
CA SER A 160 -6.44 8.12 5.69
C SER A 160 -7.55 8.31 4.66
N TYR A 161 -7.53 7.56 3.56
CA TYR A 161 -8.56 7.64 2.54
C TYR A 161 -9.93 7.16 3.06
N VAL A 162 -9.98 6.01 3.76
CA VAL A 162 -11.24 5.51 4.36
C VAL A 162 -11.79 6.50 5.37
N GLN A 163 -10.93 7.09 6.19
CA GLN A 163 -11.35 8.09 7.18
C GLN A 163 -11.96 9.33 6.52
N SER A 164 -11.29 9.87 5.49
CA SER A 164 -11.67 11.14 4.85
C SER A 164 -12.75 11.00 3.79
N ALA A 165 -12.91 9.82 3.18
CA ALA A 165 -13.81 9.62 2.06
C ALA A 165 -15.29 9.80 2.42
N LYS A 166 -16.05 10.37 1.48
CA LYS A 166 -17.52 10.40 1.52
C LYS A 166 -18.11 9.03 1.27
N LYS A 167 -17.50 8.25 0.36
CA LYS A 167 -17.89 6.88 -0.01
C LYS A 167 -16.67 5.98 -0.08
N VAL A 168 -16.89 4.69 0.18
CA VAL A 168 -15.85 3.66 0.10
C VAL A 168 -16.33 2.55 -0.83
N ILE A 169 -15.50 2.18 -1.78
CA ILE A 169 -15.63 0.97 -2.60
C ILE A 169 -14.55 0.00 -2.11
N ILE A 170 -14.94 -1.22 -1.77
CA ILE A 170 -14.03 -2.25 -1.30
C ILE A 170 -13.90 -3.29 -2.39
N GLU A 171 -12.67 -3.50 -2.86
CA GLU A 171 -12.35 -4.53 -3.84
C GLU A 171 -11.79 -5.75 -3.10
N VAL A 172 -12.62 -6.81 -2.97
CA VAL A 172 -12.22 -8.03 -2.27
C VAL A 172 -11.51 -8.96 -3.24
N ASN A 173 -10.20 -9.07 -3.09
CA ASN A 173 -9.35 -9.84 -4.00
C ASN A 173 -9.12 -11.27 -3.49
N VAL A 174 -9.65 -12.26 -4.23
CA VAL A 174 -9.55 -13.67 -3.86
C VAL A 174 -8.17 -14.27 -4.11
N THR A 175 -7.30 -13.61 -4.88
CA THR A 175 -5.90 -14.04 -5.07
C THR A 175 -5.04 -13.76 -3.84
N GLN A 176 -5.51 -12.88 -2.96
CA GLN A 176 -4.80 -12.53 -1.74
C GLN A 176 -5.11 -13.52 -0.61
N PRO A 177 -4.09 -13.98 0.14
CA PRO A 177 -4.28 -15.00 1.17
C PRO A 177 -5.01 -14.44 2.39
N LEU A 178 -5.96 -15.22 2.94
CA LEU A 178 -6.65 -14.89 4.20
C LEU A 178 -5.70 -14.84 5.41
N GLY A 179 -4.53 -15.47 5.32
CA GLY A 179 -3.49 -15.41 6.34
C GLY A 179 -2.93 -14.00 6.61
N LEU A 180 -3.26 -13.01 5.78
CA LEU A 180 -2.95 -11.60 6.04
C LEU A 180 -3.80 -11.01 7.20
N GLU A 181 -4.92 -11.64 7.55
CA GLU A 181 -5.71 -11.22 8.70
C GLU A 181 -4.89 -11.32 9.99
N GLY A 182 -4.80 -10.23 10.73
CA GLY A 182 -4.00 -10.14 11.95
C GLY A 182 -2.57 -9.62 11.75
N MET A 183 -2.06 -9.55 10.54
CA MET A 183 -0.69 -9.05 10.27
C MET A 183 -0.58 -7.53 10.34
N HIS A 184 -1.67 -6.81 10.07
CA HIS A 184 -1.66 -5.35 9.97
C HIS A 184 -1.68 -4.63 11.33
N ASP A 185 -1.15 -3.42 11.34
CA ASP A 185 -1.23 -2.44 12.43
C ASP A 185 -1.75 -1.11 11.89
N CYS A 186 -3.05 -1.05 11.61
CA CYS A 186 -3.71 0.11 11.00
C CYS A 186 -3.88 1.22 12.03
N TYR A 187 -3.14 2.30 11.87
CA TYR A 187 -3.16 3.43 12.78
C TYR A 187 -3.31 4.75 12.04
N VAL A 188 -4.20 5.60 12.54
CA VAL A 188 -4.34 6.98 12.07
C VAL A 188 -4.01 7.91 13.23
N PRO A 189 -2.94 8.71 13.15
CA PRO A 189 -2.60 9.67 14.19
C PRO A 189 -3.73 10.67 14.42
N LEU A 190 -3.88 11.13 15.65
CA LEU A 190 -4.82 12.22 15.96
C LEU A 190 -4.45 13.48 15.17
N ASP A 191 -5.48 14.22 14.79
CA ASP A 191 -5.30 15.49 14.08
C ASP A 191 -4.91 16.64 15.04
N PRO A 192 -4.22 17.67 14.55
CA PRO A 192 -3.96 18.86 15.36
C PRO A 192 -5.26 19.49 15.88
N PRO A 193 -5.28 20.04 17.10
CA PRO A 193 -4.17 20.18 18.05
C PRO A 193 -3.99 18.98 18.99
N TYR A 194 -4.71 17.89 18.76
CA TYR A 194 -4.80 16.74 19.69
C TYR A 194 -3.70 15.69 19.47
N ARG A 195 -2.70 15.98 18.65
CA ARG A 195 -1.59 15.05 18.38
C ARG A 195 -0.86 14.66 19.66
N LYS A 196 -0.49 13.37 19.71
CA LYS A 196 0.34 12.78 20.73
C LYS A 196 1.54 12.10 20.08
N ILE A 197 2.58 11.86 20.87
CA ILE A 197 3.71 11.02 20.45
C ILE A 197 3.16 9.64 20.11
N ILE A 198 3.59 9.09 18.97
CA ILE A 198 3.27 7.71 18.56
C ILE A 198 4.10 6.78 19.46
N PRO A 199 3.48 5.91 20.28
CA PRO A 199 4.19 5.10 21.26
C PRO A 199 4.81 3.84 20.65
N ILE A 200 5.72 4.01 19.67
CA ILE A 200 6.52 2.94 19.09
C ILE A 200 7.94 3.10 19.63
N GLU A 201 8.41 2.12 20.38
CA GLU A 201 9.77 2.06 20.93
C GLU A 201 10.55 0.89 20.32
N ARG A 202 9.86 -0.14 19.84
CA ARG A 202 10.45 -1.35 19.28
C ARG A 202 9.74 -1.73 17.97
N PRO A 203 10.42 -2.45 17.06
CA PRO A 203 9.82 -2.88 15.78
C PRO A 203 8.55 -3.72 15.92
N GLU A 204 8.40 -4.46 17.01
CA GLU A 204 7.25 -5.30 17.31
C GLU A 204 6.07 -4.58 17.94
N ASP A 205 6.20 -3.31 18.32
CA ASP A 205 5.12 -2.57 18.97
C ASP A 205 3.95 -2.37 18.01
N ARG A 206 2.74 -2.66 18.49
CA ARG A 206 1.48 -2.51 17.75
C ARG A 206 0.60 -1.48 18.44
N ILE A 207 0.19 -0.46 17.71
CA ILE A 207 -0.51 0.71 18.25
C ILE A 207 -1.90 0.91 17.66
N GLY A 208 -2.20 0.22 16.58
CA GLY A 208 -3.45 0.31 15.84
C GLY A 208 -4.31 -0.95 15.94
N THR A 209 -5.04 -1.24 14.90
CA THR A 209 -5.93 -2.40 14.77
C THR A 209 -5.52 -3.25 13.57
N PRO A 210 -5.79 -4.57 13.56
CA PRO A 210 -5.47 -5.42 12.41
C PRO A 210 -6.42 -5.23 11.21
N TYR A 211 -7.16 -4.15 11.18
CA TYR A 211 -8.11 -3.80 10.13
C TYR A 211 -8.28 -2.27 10.05
N ILE A 212 -8.81 -1.79 8.92
CA ILE A 212 -9.21 -0.40 8.77
C ILE A 212 -10.69 -0.30 9.19
N PRO A 213 -11.05 0.42 10.28
CA PRO A 213 -12.43 0.59 10.68
C PRO A 213 -13.18 1.50 9.69
N CYS A 214 -14.39 1.09 9.32
CA CYS A 214 -15.24 1.85 8.40
C CYS A 214 -16.71 1.75 8.84
N ASP A 215 -17.45 2.85 8.75
CA ASP A 215 -18.89 2.83 8.92
C ASP A 215 -19.54 2.20 7.69
N LEU A 216 -20.39 1.20 7.88
CA LEU A 216 -21.02 0.45 6.78
C LEU A 216 -21.84 1.36 5.85
N GLU A 217 -22.40 2.44 6.37
CA GLU A 217 -23.14 3.44 5.57
C GLU A 217 -22.27 4.15 4.53
N LYS A 218 -20.97 4.31 4.79
CA LYS A 218 -20.01 4.86 3.82
C LYS A 218 -19.72 3.90 2.67
N VAL A 219 -19.89 2.59 2.88
CA VAL A 219 -19.60 1.59 1.84
C VAL A 219 -20.65 1.67 0.74
N ALA A 220 -20.22 2.12 -0.43
CA ALA A 220 -21.07 2.23 -1.62
C ALA A 220 -21.16 0.90 -2.39
N ALA A 221 -20.05 0.17 -2.48
CA ALA A 221 -19.98 -1.09 -3.20
C ALA A 221 -18.90 -2.02 -2.62
N ILE A 222 -19.10 -3.32 -2.78
CA ILE A 222 -18.10 -4.37 -2.55
C ILE A 222 -17.96 -5.13 -3.87
N VAL A 223 -16.75 -5.18 -4.40
CA VAL A 223 -16.46 -5.70 -5.74
C VAL A 223 -15.54 -6.90 -5.63
N PRO A 224 -15.95 -8.08 -6.14
CA PRO A 224 -15.06 -9.23 -6.27
C PRO A 224 -13.94 -8.98 -7.28
N CYS A 225 -12.72 -9.39 -6.94
CA CYS A 225 -11.56 -9.33 -7.82
C CYS A 225 -10.77 -10.65 -7.75
N ASP A 226 -10.21 -11.07 -8.88
CA ASP A 226 -9.31 -12.24 -9.00
C ASP A 226 -8.02 -11.90 -9.76
N ILE A 227 -7.70 -10.62 -9.82
CA ILE A 227 -6.51 -10.12 -10.52
C ILE A 227 -5.37 -10.04 -9.49
N PRO A 228 -4.27 -10.78 -9.66
CA PRO A 228 -3.12 -10.70 -8.75
C PRO A 228 -2.38 -9.36 -8.89
N ASP A 229 -1.57 -9.03 -7.87
CA ASP A 229 -0.60 -7.95 -8.00
C ASP A 229 0.41 -8.25 -9.13
N THR A 230 0.90 -7.20 -9.77
CA THR A 230 1.97 -7.31 -10.77
C THR A 230 3.30 -7.03 -10.08
N PRO A 231 4.03 -8.07 -9.60
CA PRO A 231 5.24 -7.86 -8.84
C PRO A 231 6.34 -7.22 -9.68
N SER A 232 7.11 -6.35 -9.07
CA SER A 232 8.32 -5.82 -9.68
C SER A 232 9.40 -6.90 -9.64
N LYS A 233 9.98 -7.25 -10.78
CA LYS A 233 11.13 -8.16 -10.82
C LYS A 233 12.26 -7.55 -10.01
N LEU A 234 12.74 -8.26 -9.00
CA LEU A 234 13.92 -7.87 -8.26
C LEU A 234 15.14 -7.89 -9.17
N ALA A 235 15.98 -6.86 -9.07
CA ALA A 235 17.23 -6.82 -9.80
C ALA A 235 18.17 -7.95 -9.31
N ALA A 236 18.74 -8.71 -10.23
CA ALA A 236 19.72 -9.72 -9.89
C ALA A 236 20.93 -9.11 -9.17
N ILE A 237 21.45 -9.82 -8.17
CA ILE A 237 22.65 -9.38 -7.45
C ILE A 237 23.86 -9.53 -8.39
N THR A 238 24.46 -8.40 -8.76
CA THR A 238 25.71 -8.37 -9.55
C THR A 238 26.91 -8.67 -8.66
N ASP A 239 28.05 -9.00 -9.26
CA ASP A 239 29.30 -9.24 -8.52
C ASP A 239 29.76 -7.98 -7.76
N ASP A 240 29.61 -6.80 -8.36
CA ASP A 240 29.89 -5.52 -7.69
C ASP A 240 28.97 -5.30 -6.49
N ALA A 241 27.66 -5.56 -6.65
CA ALA A 241 26.71 -5.45 -5.55
C ALA A 241 27.03 -6.45 -4.43
N ARG A 242 27.46 -7.66 -4.78
CA ARG A 242 27.90 -8.69 -3.82
C ARG A 242 29.13 -8.22 -3.05
N ALA A 243 30.13 -7.65 -3.74
CA ALA A 243 31.30 -7.09 -3.09
C ALA A 243 30.96 -5.92 -2.14
N MET A 244 30.06 -5.02 -2.57
CA MET A 244 29.56 -3.93 -1.72
C MET A 244 28.84 -4.47 -0.48
N GLY A 245 27.97 -5.47 -0.65
CA GLY A 245 27.27 -6.13 0.46
C GLY A 245 28.23 -6.78 1.45
N GLY A 246 29.25 -7.49 0.95
CA GLY A 246 30.31 -8.08 1.77
C GLY A 246 31.09 -7.06 2.58
N ASN A 247 31.49 -5.95 1.95
CA ASN A 247 32.19 -4.85 2.62
C ASN A 247 31.33 -4.21 3.73
N LEU A 248 30.02 -4.07 3.50
CA LEU A 248 29.14 -3.51 4.51
C LEU A 248 28.95 -4.48 5.70
N VAL A 249 28.80 -5.78 5.44
CA VAL A 249 28.73 -6.80 6.51
C VAL A 249 30.01 -6.80 7.35
N GLU A 250 31.18 -6.69 6.71
CA GLU A 250 32.47 -6.60 7.42
C GLU A 250 32.57 -5.31 8.24
N PHE A 251 32.11 -4.18 7.70
CA PHE A 251 32.01 -2.93 8.45
C PHE A 251 31.14 -3.09 9.70
N LEU A 252 29.95 -3.68 9.58
CA LEU A 252 29.05 -3.92 10.71
C LEU A 252 29.69 -4.83 11.77
N LYS A 253 30.40 -5.89 11.35
CA LYS A 253 31.18 -6.75 12.28
C LYS A 253 32.21 -5.95 13.06
N ASN A 254 32.91 -5.05 12.40
CA ASN A 254 33.91 -4.20 13.04
C ASN A 254 33.27 -3.17 14.00
N GLU A 255 32.09 -2.63 13.67
CA GLU A 255 31.33 -1.75 14.57
C GLU A 255 30.89 -2.48 15.86
N VAL A 256 30.42 -3.72 15.73
CA VAL A 256 30.07 -4.55 16.87
C VAL A 256 31.30 -4.90 17.71
N LYS A 257 32.40 -5.28 17.07
CA LYS A 257 33.66 -5.56 17.76
C LYS A 257 34.21 -4.36 18.51
N ALA A 258 34.02 -3.16 17.99
CA ALA A 258 34.42 -1.91 18.61
C ALA A 258 33.43 -1.41 19.68
N GLY A 259 32.33 -2.14 19.94
CA GLY A 259 31.31 -1.79 20.91
C GLY A 259 30.41 -0.60 20.52
N ARG A 260 30.41 -0.20 19.24
CA ARG A 260 29.56 0.90 18.74
C ARG A 260 28.18 0.42 18.30
N LEU A 261 28.03 -0.85 17.97
CA LEU A 261 26.76 -1.50 17.70
C LEU A 261 26.57 -2.73 18.59
N PRO A 262 25.32 -3.08 18.95
CA PRO A 262 25.03 -4.33 19.63
C PRO A 262 25.19 -5.53 18.69
N LYS A 263 25.30 -6.76 19.24
CA LYS A 263 25.51 -7.99 18.45
C LYS A 263 24.38 -8.30 17.48
N ASN A 264 23.15 -7.93 17.83
CA ASN A 264 21.96 -8.09 16.98
C ASN A 264 21.72 -6.87 16.09
N LEU A 265 22.72 -5.98 15.96
CA LEU A 265 22.62 -4.69 15.31
C LEU A 265 21.52 -3.81 15.98
N LEU A 266 21.03 -2.82 15.33
CA LEU A 266 19.81 -2.07 15.68
C LEU A 266 18.75 -2.43 14.66
N PRO A 267 17.48 -2.02 14.81
CA PRO A 267 16.50 -2.24 13.79
C PRO A 267 17.02 -1.79 12.42
N LEU A 268 16.96 -2.70 11.45
CA LEU A 268 17.46 -2.48 10.10
C LEU A 268 16.35 -1.88 9.23
N GLN A 269 16.73 -1.03 8.31
CA GLN A 269 15.91 -0.59 7.20
C GLN A 269 16.62 -0.91 5.89
N SER A 270 15.89 -1.44 4.91
CA SER A 270 16.44 -1.74 3.60
C SER A 270 15.55 -1.18 2.50
N GLY A 271 16.16 -0.51 1.52
CA GLY A 271 15.48 -0.09 0.30
C GLY A 271 15.38 -1.23 -0.72
N VAL A 272 14.82 -0.91 -1.89
CA VAL A 272 14.73 -1.82 -3.04
C VAL A 272 15.92 -1.59 -3.98
N GLY A 273 16.58 -2.67 -4.39
CA GLY A 273 17.69 -2.58 -5.37
C GLY A 273 18.76 -3.65 -5.17
N SER A 274 19.64 -3.81 -6.16
CA SER A 274 20.65 -4.87 -6.19
C SER A 274 21.64 -4.81 -5.02
N VAL A 275 22.03 -3.60 -4.59
CA VAL A 275 22.95 -3.43 -3.44
C VAL A 275 22.24 -3.79 -2.14
N ALA A 276 21.00 -3.31 -1.94
CA ALA A 276 20.21 -3.65 -0.77
C ALA A 276 19.98 -5.17 -0.66
N ASN A 277 19.62 -5.82 -1.76
CA ASN A 277 19.45 -7.27 -1.83
C ASN A 277 20.77 -8.01 -1.51
N ALA A 278 21.91 -7.50 -1.99
CA ALA A 278 23.21 -8.09 -1.70
C ALA A 278 23.60 -7.96 -0.22
N VAL A 279 23.25 -6.84 0.42
CA VAL A 279 23.48 -6.67 1.87
C VAL A 279 22.63 -7.66 2.67
N ILE A 280 21.33 -7.77 2.36
CA ILE A 280 20.45 -8.73 3.03
C ILE A 280 20.97 -10.17 2.84
N ASN A 281 21.35 -10.54 1.61
CA ASN A 281 21.96 -11.84 1.33
C ASN A 281 23.25 -12.04 2.13
N GLY A 282 24.10 -11.02 2.25
CA GLY A 282 25.28 -11.04 3.10
C GLY A 282 24.95 -11.28 4.58
N LEU A 283 23.88 -10.70 5.09
CA LEU A 283 23.42 -10.92 6.47
C LEU A 283 22.88 -12.33 6.67
N VAL A 284 22.22 -12.94 5.67
CA VAL A 284 21.79 -14.36 5.71
C VAL A 284 22.99 -15.28 5.97
N HIS A 285 24.13 -15.01 5.34
CA HIS A 285 25.35 -15.82 5.47
C HIS A 285 26.32 -15.34 6.57
N SER A 286 25.97 -14.31 7.33
CA SER A 286 26.81 -13.77 8.40
C SER A 286 26.58 -14.49 9.73
N ASP A 287 27.33 -14.09 10.77
CA ASP A 287 27.16 -14.58 12.14
C ASP A 287 26.16 -13.75 12.93
N PHE A 288 25.48 -12.79 12.32
CA PHE A 288 24.46 -11.98 12.99
C PHE A 288 23.20 -12.80 13.23
N GLU A 289 22.62 -12.64 14.42
CA GLU A 289 21.41 -13.33 14.90
C GLU A 289 20.49 -12.34 15.61
N ASP A 290 19.26 -12.76 15.87
CA ASP A 290 18.21 -11.97 16.56
C ASP A 290 18.01 -10.58 15.92
N LEU A 291 18.09 -10.53 14.58
CA LEU A 291 17.92 -9.29 13.83
C LEU A 291 16.47 -8.81 13.90
N THR A 292 16.31 -7.51 13.82
CA THR A 292 14.99 -6.86 13.73
C THR A 292 14.98 -5.90 12.55
N VAL A 293 13.80 -5.77 11.92
CA VAL A 293 13.61 -4.91 10.76
C VAL A 293 12.43 -3.97 11.01
N TYR A 294 12.66 -2.69 10.79
CA TYR A 294 11.63 -1.67 10.72
C TYR A 294 11.85 -0.87 9.43
N THR A 295 11.08 -1.21 8.39
CA THR A 295 11.37 -0.79 7.03
C THR A 295 10.12 -0.27 6.31
N GLU A 296 10.30 0.40 5.20
CA GLU A 296 9.22 0.77 4.30
C GLU A 296 8.69 -0.45 3.54
N VAL A 297 9.60 -1.30 3.04
CA VAL A 297 9.26 -2.45 2.18
C VAL A 297 9.87 -3.73 2.75
N ILE A 298 9.03 -4.75 2.94
CA ILE A 298 9.46 -6.13 3.21
C ILE A 298 9.51 -6.85 1.87
N GLN A 299 10.67 -7.41 1.52
CA GLN A 299 10.94 -8.07 0.25
C GLN A 299 11.55 -9.46 0.45
N ASP A 300 11.72 -10.23 -0.63
CA ASP A 300 12.12 -11.64 -0.61
C ASP A 300 13.30 -11.95 0.33
N GLY A 301 14.36 -11.14 0.32
CA GLY A 301 15.52 -11.34 1.18
C GLY A 301 15.21 -11.30 2.68
N MET A 302 14.11 -10.67 3.11
CA MET A 302 13.68 -10.71 4.51
C MET A 302 13.13 -12.09 4.87
N PHE A 303 12.50 -12.78 3.92
CA PHE A 303 12.05 -14.16 4.11
C PHE A 303 13.23 -15.13 4.17
N ASP A 304 14.29 -14.89 3.38
CA ASP A 304 15.54 -15.66 3.49
C ASP A 304 16.14 -15.55 4.91
N LEU A 305 16.08 -14.37 5.53
CA LEU A 305 16.51 -14.17 6.93
C LEU A 305 15.60 -14.89 7.92
N ILE A 306 14.28 -14.94 7.68
CA ILE A 306 13.31 -15.68 8.50
C ILE A 306 13.61 -17.18 8.40
N ASP A 307 13.75 -17.71 7.20
CA ASP A 307 14.01 -19.13 6.94
C ASP A 307 15.36 -19.58 7.51
N ALA A 308 16.35 -18.69 7.52
CA ALA A 308 17.63 -18.91 8.16
C ALA A 308 17.58 -18.80 9.72
N GLY A 309 16.43 -18.46 10.30
CA GLY A 309 16.26 -18.29 11.76
C GLY A 309 16.96 -17.05 12.33
N LYS A 310 17.33 -16.09 11.50
CA LYS A 310 18.11 -14.90 11.88
C LYS A 310 17.28 -13.66 12.17
N LEU A 311 16.05 -13.61 11.64
CA LEU A 311 15.14 -12.48 11.80
C LEU A 311 14.07 -12.79 12.85
N ARG A 312 14.04 -12.00 13.92
CA ARG A 312 13.05 -12.14 15.00
C ARG A 312 11.73 -11.47 14.64
N VAL A 313 11.78 -10.28 14.06
CA VAL A 313 10.60 -9.51 13.68
C VAL A 313 10.90 -8.58 12.49
N ALA A 314 9.92 -8.44 11.61
CA ALA A 314 9.91 -7.43 10.57
C ALA A 314 8.61 -6.62 10.65
N SER A 315 8.73 -5.31 10.62
CA SER A 315 7.62 -4.37 10.47
C SER A 315 7.84 -3.52 9.23
N GLY A 316 6.83 -3.40 8.39
CA GLY A 316 6.91 -2.65 7.13
C GLY A 316 5.56 -2.12 6.67
N ALA A 317 5.57 -1.20 5.71
CA ALA A 317 4.36 -0.64 5.13
C ALA A 317 3.80 -1.49 3.97
N SER A 318 4.64 -2.35 3.38
CA SER A 318 4.29 -3.18 2.22
C SER A 318 5.06 -4.49 2.22
N LEU A 319 4.38 -5.55 1.78
CA LEU A 319 4.99 -6.81 1.35
C LEU A 319 5.12 -6.76 -0.17
N THR A 320 6.34 -6.56 -0.67
CA THR A 320 6.63 -6.46 -2.11
C THR A 320 7.51 -7.63 -2.51
N MET A 321 6.86 -8.70 -2.92
CA MET A 321 7.49 -9.95 -3.31
C MET A 321 7.72 -9.99 -4.83
N SER A 322 8.69 -10.79 -5.29
CA SER A 322 8.94 -11.01 -6.72
C SER A 322 8.04 -12.07 -7.35
#